data_bc29df02243b4f2b7abaef8761dbcab0
#
_entry.id   bc29df02243b4f2b7abaef8761dbcab0
#
_cell.length_a   1.000
_cell.length_b   1.000
_cell.length_c   1.000
_cell.angle_alpha   90.00
_cell.angle_beta   90.00
_cell.angle_gamma   90.00
#
_symmetry.space_group_name_H-M   'P 1'
#
loop_
_entity.id
_entity.type
_entity.pdbx_description
1 polymer ?
#
loop_
_entity_poly.entity_id
_entity_poly.type
_entity_poly.pdbx_seq_one_letter_code
_entity_poly.pdbx_strand_id
1 'polypeptide(L)'
;MLPSFGSRRNGASRQSVTSRLLRIYLQDHHAAAAGGVALANRALGPHHPLAEQIARDREALEQVMRQFSIAPSAIKVGVVRVAERVGRLKLNGRLFERSPLSSVIELETLVVGVRGKAALWTALQRANVSLEDVDLEALADSAKVQEAELDVLRLSAAAAAFARAADFSTGQGVT
;
A
#
# COMPACT_ATOMS: atom_id res chain seq x y z
N MET A 1 47.13 34.92 0.17
CA MET A 1 45.69 35.00 -0.14
C MET A 1 45.33 33.82 -1.04
N LEU A 2 44.88 32.71 -0.44
CA LEU A 2 44.56 31.48 -1.14
C LEU A 2 43.02 31.37 -1.29
N PRO A 3 42.47 31.05 -2.47
CA PRO A 3 41.04 30.94 -2.65
C PRO A 3 40.51 29.61 -2.06
N SER A 4 39.49 29.71 -1.26
CA SER A 4 38.73 28.60 -0.67
C SER A 4 37.95 27.85 -1.76
N PHE A 5 38.50 26.73 -2.25
CA PHE A 5 37.93 25.90 -3.32
C PHE A 5 37.45 24.53 -2.78
N GLY A 6 36.54 24.49 -1.82
CA GLY A 6 36.15 23.19 -1.25
C GLY A 6 34.67 22.94 -0.98
N SER A 7 33.85 24.00 -0.84
CA SER A 7 32.51 23.85 -0.27
C SER A 7 31.37 23.57 -1.26
N ARG A 8 31.51 23.93 -2.53
CA ARG A 8 30.40 23.83 -3.51
C ARG A 8 30.18 22.42 -4.09
N ARG A 9 31.22 21.59 -4.18
CA ARG A 9 31.12 20.23 -4.77
C ARG A 9 30.38 19.24 -3.85
N ASN A 10 30.51 19.36 -2.53
CA ASN A 10 29.86 18.45 -1.57
C ASN A 10 28.34 18.72 -1.46
N GLY A 11 27.86 19.93 -1.67
CA GLY A 11 26.45 20.27 -1.66
C GLY A 11 25.68 19.66 -2.85
N ALA A 12 26.22 19.81 -4.06
CA ALA A 12 25.59 19.32 -5.28
C ALA A 12 25.52 17.79 -5.33
N SER A 13 26.55 17.08 -4.84
CA SER A 13 26.52 15.61 -4.79
C SER A 13 25.54 15.07 -3.75
N ARG A 14 25.43 15.70 -2.59
CA ARG A 14 24.42 15.33 -1.55
C ARG A 14 23.00 15.58 -2.03
N GLN A 15 22.74 16.69 -2.69
CA GLN A 15 21.42 17.03 -3.22
C GLN A 15 21.00 16.08 -4.35
N SER A 16 21.92 15.65 -5.20
CA SER A 16 21.65 14.65 -6.25
C SER A 16 21.35 13.26 -5.67
N VAL A 17 22.05 12.86 -4.61
CA VAL A 17 21.79 11.59 -3.89
C VAL A 17 20.43 11.62 -3.22
N THR A 18 20.10 12.69 -2.50
CA THR A 18 18.80 12.84 -1.81
C THR A 18 17.65 12.80 -2.81
N SER A 19 17.76 13.49 -3.95
CA SER A 19 16.73 13.47 -4.99
C SER A 19 16.56 12.08 -5.62
N ARG A 20 17.65 11.32 -5.76
CA ARG A 20 17.63 9.94 -6.27
C ARG A 20 16.91 9.00 -5.28
N LEU A 21 17.20 9.10 -3.98
CA LEU A 21 16.57 8.25 -2.96
C LEU A 21 15.07 8.53 -2.85
N LEU A 22 14.68 9.81 -2.85
CA LEU A 22 13.27 10.20 -2.86
C LEU A 22 12.55 9.66 -4.10
N ARG A 23 13.16 9.72 -5.27
CA ARG A 23 12.61 9.16 -6.51
C ARG A 23 12.34 7.66 -6.37
N ILE A 24 13.31 6.88 -5.91
CA ILE A 24 13.16 5.43 -5.72
C ILE A 24 12.03 5.16 -4.73
N TYR A 25 12.02 5.85 -3.60
CA TYR A 25 11.02 5.68 -2.55
C TYR A 25 9.60 5.95 -3.04
N LEU A 26 9.37 7.07 -3.74
CA LEU A 26 8.05 7.41 -4.29
C LEU A 26 7.62 6.44 -5.41
N GLN A 27 8.55 6.00 -6.26
CA GLN A 27 8.25 5.04 -7.33
C GLN A 27 7.88 3.66 -6.76
N ASP A 28 8.54 3.20 -5.71
CA ASP A 28 8.22 1.94 -5.04
C ASP A 28 6.83 2.00 -4.39
N HIS A 29 6.51 3.09 -3.70
CA HIS A 29 5.17 3.30 -3.14
C HIS A 29 4.09 3.42 -4.22
N HIS A 30 4.36 4.10 -5.34
CA HIS A 30 3.43 4.20 -6.45
C HIS A 30 3.13 2.84 -7.09
N ALA A 31 4.15 2.01 -7.28
CA ALA A 31 3.97 0.65 -7.77
C ALA A 31 3.13 -0.21 -6.79
N ALA A 32 3.37 -0.08 -5.48
CA ALA A 32 2.58 -0.75 -4.46
C ALA A 32 1.13 -0.24 -4.42
N ALA A 33 0.91 1.07 -4.58
CA ALA A 33 -0.42 1.69 -4.59
C ALA A 33 -1.29 1.18 -5.75
N ALA A 34 -0.70 0.96 -6.93
CA ALA A 34 -1.42 0.38 -8.08
C ALA A 34 -1.96 -1.03 -7.75
N GLY A 35 -1.13 -1.87 -7.11
CA GLY A 35 -1.56 -3.18 -6.61
C GLY A 35 -2.61 -3.09 -5.51
N GLY A 36 -2.49 -2.10 -4.62
CA GLY A 36 -3.44 -1.82 -3.55
C GLY A 36 -4.83 -1.46 -4.08
N VAL A 37 -4.93 -0.57 -5.05
CA VAL A 37 -6.20 -0.21 -5.71
C VAL A 37 -6.84 -1.42 -6.38
N ALA A 38 -6.08 -2.20 -7.14
CA ALA A 38 -6.60 -3.41 -7.79
C ALA A 38 -7.10 -4.44 -6.75
N LEU A 39 -6.39 -4.58 -5.63
CA LEU A 39 -6.79 -5.47 -4.55
C LEU A 39 -8.04 -4.97 -3.82
N ALA A 40 -8.14 -3.66 -3.53
CA ALA A 40 -9.29 -3.06 -2.90
C ALA A 40 -10.57 -3.24 -3.74
N ASN A 41 -10.48 -2.96 -5.04
CA ASN A 41 -11.60 -3.17 -5.98
C ASN A 41 -12.05 -4.64 -6.02
N ARG A 42 -11.11 -5.57 -5.91
CA ARG A 42 -11.43 -7.01 -5.90
C ARG A 42 -12.01 -7.48 -4.57
N ALA A 43 -11.48 -7.01 -3.44
CA ALA A 43 -11.86 -7.46 -2.11
C ALA A 43 -13.17 -6.84 -1.63
N LEU A 44 -13.38 -5.57 -1.93
CA LEU A 44 -14.49 -4.75 -1.41
C LEU A 44 -15.52 -4.41 -2.49
N GLY A 45 -15.12 -4.38 -3.74
CA GLY A 45 -15.88 -3.83 -4.86
C GLY A 45 -15.44 -2.41 -5.22
N PRO A 46 -15.56 -2.02 -6.51
CA PRO A 46 -15.03 -0.75 -7.01
C PRO A 46 -15.75 0.49 -6.45
N HIS A 47 -17.00 0.35 -6.02
CA HIS A 47 -17.83 1.44 -5.46
C HIS A 47 -17.86 1.44 -3.93
N HIS A 48 -17.04 0.61 -3.29
CA HIS A 48 -16.92 0.63 -1.84
C HIS A 48 -16.16 1.89 -1.39
N PRO A 49 -16.63 2.64 -0.38
CA PRO A 49 -16.00 3.90 0.05
C PRO A 49 -14.50 3.79 0.32
N LEU A 50 -14.05 2.70 0.97
CA LEU A 50 -12.62 2.45 1.20
C LEU A 50 -11.83 2.23 -0.10
N ALA A 51 -12.41 1.55 -1.09
CA ALA A 51 -11.73 1.33 -2.37
C ALA A 51 -11.54 2.64 -3.13
N GLU A 52 -12.56 3.50 -3.12
CA GLU A 52 -12.49 4.84 -3.70
C GLU A 52 -11.50 5.74 -2.95
N GLN A 53 -11.45 5.67 -1.61
CA GLN A 53 -10.46 6.42 -0.84
C GLN A 53 -9.02 5.97 -1.16
N ILE A 54 -8.77 4.66 -1.24
CA ILE A 54 -7.47 4.11 -1.62
C ILE A 54 -7.06 4.55 -3.03
N ALA A 55 -8.02 4.68 -3.95
CA ALA A 55 -7.75 5.22 -5.29
C ALA A 55 -7.36 6.71 -5.25
N ARG A 56 -8.11 7.54 -4.50
CA ARG A 56 -7.78 8.96 -4.29
C ARG A 56 -6.40 9.17 -3.67
N ASP A 57 -6.00 8.32 -2.72
CA ASP A 57 -4.67 8.40 -2.11
C ASP A 57 -3.54 8.11 -3.12
N ARG A 58 -3.79 7.23 -4.08
CA ARG A 58 -2.86 7.02 -5.19
C ARG A 58 -2.76 8.28 -6.08
N GLU A 59 -3.87 8.94 -6.37
CA GLU A 59 -3.87 10.20 -7.12
C GLU A 59 -3.09 11.29 -6.37
N ALA A 60 -3.25 11.39 -5.04
CA ALA A 60 -2.46 12.29 -4.20
C ALA A 60 -0.96 11.98 -4.29
N LEU A 61 -0.57 10.70 -4.28
CA LEU A 61 0.84 10.31 -4.49
C LEU A 61 1.35 10.71 -5.87
N GLU A 62 0.54 10.57 -6.92
CA GLU A 62 0.89 11.01 -8.25
C GLU A 62 1.05 12.54 -8.32
N GLN A 63 0.23 13.30 -7.57
CA GLN A 63 0.40 14.76 -7.45
C GLN A 63 1.73 15.12 -6.77
N VAL A 64 2.09 14.45 -5.67
CA VAL A 64 3.41 14.60 -5.03
C VAL A 64 4.54 14.31 -6.02
N MET A 65 4.46 13.20 -6.74
CA MET A 65 5.50 12.83 -7.73
C MET A 65 5.64 13.88 -8.84
N ARG A 66 4.54 14.45 -9.32
CA ARG A 66 4.58 15.53 -10.33
C ARG A 66 5.35 16.75 -9.83
N GLN A 67 5.16 17.17 -8.58
CA GLN A 67 5.88 18.32 -8.01
C GLN A 67 7.40 18.11 -7.96
N PHE A 68 7.84 16.86 -7.84
CA PHE A 68 9.28 16.50 -7.92
C PHE A 68 9.74 16.15 -9.34
N SER A 69 8.91 16.30 -10.37
CA SER A 69 9.22 15.87 -11.74
C SER A 69 9.61 14.38 -11.80
N ILE A 70 8.96 13.55 -10.97
CA ILE A 70 9.18 12.09 -10.93
C ILE A 70 8.08 11.43 -11.74
N ALA A 71 8.43 10.82 -12.86
CA ALA A 71 7.51 10.01 -13.63
C ALA A 71 7.21 8.68 -12.90
N PRO A 72 5.97 8.17 -12.99
CA PRO A 72 5.65 6.81 -12.58
C PRO A 72 6.59 5.81 -13.26
N SER A 73 7.20 4.92 -12.48
CA SER A 73 7.99 3.86 -13.10
C SER A 73 7.07 2.85 -13.77
N ALA A 74 7.45 2.35 -14.95
CA ALA A 74 6.71 1.30 -15.62
C ALA A 74 6.62 0.07 -14.70
N ILE A 75 5.40 -0.32 -14.40
CA ILE A 75 4.92 -1.24 -13.36
C ILE A 75 5.49 -2.65 -13.55
N LYS A 76 6.76 -2.92 -13.28
CA LYS A 76 7.29 -4.29 -13.40
C LYS A 76 7.59 -5.00 -12.06
N VAL A 77 7.77 -4.30 -10.96
CA VAL A 77 8.30 -4.93 -9.73
C VAL A 77 7.28 -5.03 -8.59
N GLY A 78 6.42 -4.04 -8.39
CA GLY A 78 5.45 -4.03 -7.29
C GLY A 78 4.27 -5.00 -7.50
N VAL A 79 3.78 -5.09 -8.72
CA VAL A 79 2.68 -6.01 -9.09
C VAL A 79 3.12 -7.48 -8.94
N VAL A 80 4.38 -7.82 -9.20
CA VAL A 80 4.91 -9.18 -9.05
C VAL A 80 4.86 -9.64 -7.59
N ARG A 81 5.23 -8.81 -6.62
CA ARG A 81 5.22 -9.20 -5.19
C ARG A 81 3.81 -9.36 -4.60
N VAL A 82 2.88 -8.50 -4.99
CA VAL A 82 1.46 -8.65 -4.58
C VAL A 82 0.82 -9.81 -5.34
N ALA A 83 1.11 -9.96 -6.63
CA ALA A 83 0.62 -11.08 -7.44
C ALA A 83 1.20 -12.43 -6.99
N GLU A 84 2.46 -12.51 -6.57
CA GLU A 84 3.05 -13.73 -5.99
C GLU A 84 2.38 -14.11 -4.67
N ARG A 85 2.11 -13.14 -3.79
CA ARG A 85 1.43 -13.41 -2.53
C ARG A 85 -0.01 -13.86 -2.72
N VAL A 86 -0.71 -13.25 -3.67
CA VAL A 86 -2.07 -13.63 -4.08
C VAL A 86 -2.06 -14.89 -4.96
N GLY A 87 -1.03 -15.09 -5.78
CA GLY A 87 -0.86 -16.28 -6.62
C GLY A 87 -0.60 -17.56 -5.83
N ARG A 88 0.10 -17.47 -4.68
CA ARG A 88 0.27 -18.62 -3.77
C ARG A 88 -1.05 -19.13 -3.18
N LEU A 89 -2.08 -18.29 -3.13
CA LEU A 89 -3.44 -18.68 -2.75
C LEU A 89 -4.17 -19.49 -3.82
N LYS A 90 -3.78 -19.35 -5.11
CA LYS A 90 -4.34 -20.14 -6.20
C LYS A 90 -3.85 -21.60 -6.23
N LEU A 91 -2.72 -21.89 -5.59
CA LEU A 91 -2.10 -23.23 -5.61
C LEU A 91 -2.75 -24.25 -4.65
N ASN A 92 -3.71 -23.85 -3.81
CA ASN A 92 -4.44 -24.75 -2.91
C ASN A 92 -5.69 -25.41 -3.55
N GLY A 93 -5.67 -25.67 -4.85
CA GLY A 93 -6.48 -26.74 -5.46
C GLY A 93 -7.96 -26.47 -5.71
N ARG A 94 -8.50 -25.25 -5.45
CA ARG A 94 -9.89 -24.89 -5.78
C ARG A 94 -9.94 -23.67 -6.71
N LEU A 95 -9.96 -23.95 -8.00
CA LEU A 95 -9.85 -22.97 -9.09
C LEU A 95 -11.12 -22.13 -9.34
N PHE A 96 -12.27 -22.39 -8.69
CA PHE A 96 -13.55 -21.80 -9.07
C PHE A 96 -14.43 -21.25 -7.93
N GLU A 97 -14.09 -21.45 -6.66
CA GLU A 97 -14.82 -20.82 -5.55
C GLU A 97 -13.87 -19.97 -4.71
N ARG A 98 -14.28 -18.71 -4.44
CA ARG A 98 -13.56 -17.81 -3.56
C ARG A 98 -13.57 -18.41 -2.15
N SER A 99 -12.46 -18.97 -1.72
CA SER A 99 -12.33 -19.54 -0.37
C SER A 99 -12.59 -18.43 0.67
N PRO A 100 -13.30 -18.72 1.77
CA PRO A 100 -13.46 -17.78 2.89
C PRO A 100 -12.11 -17.23 3.37
N LEU A 101 -11.06 -18.04 3.36
CA LEU A 101 -9.69 -17.63 3.72
C LEU A 101 -9.10 -16.61 2.74
N SER A 102 -9.50 -16.63 1.46
CA SER A 102 -9.03 -15.64 0.49
C SER A 102 -9.42 -14.23 0.88
N SER A 103 -10.65 -14.02 1.39
CA SER A 103 -11.11 -12.71 1.86
C SER A 103 -10.30 -12.22 3.06
N VAL A 104 -9.95 -13.10 3.99
CA VAL A 104 -9.11 -12.75 5.14
C VAL A 104 -7.75 -12.25 4.68
N ILE A 105 -7.08 -12.99 3.79
CA ILE A 105 -5.72 -12.66 3.33
C ILE A 105 -5.71 -11.40 2.44
N GLU A 106 -6.75 -11.20 1.64
CA GLU A 106 -6.89 -9.99 0.84
C GLU A 106 -7.02 -8.75 1.74
N LEU A 107 -7.85 -8.82 2.78
CA LEU A 107 -8.02 -7.74 3.74
C LEU A 107 -6.76 -7.53 4.60
N GLU A 108 -6.07 -8.58 5.04
CA GLU A 108 -4.77 -8.47 5.70
C GLU A 108 -3.73 -7.75 4.82
N THR A 109 -3.70 -8.08 3.54
CA THR A 109 -2.78 -7.44 2.59
C THR A 109 -3.12 -5.96 2.41
N LEU A 110 -4.41 -5.59 2.40
CA LEU A 110 -4.85 -4.20 2.35
C LEU A 110 -4.46 -3.43 3.62
N VAL A 111 -4.65 -4.00 4.81
CA VAL A 111 -4.22 -3.39 6.09
C VAL A 111 -2.73 -3.07 6.05
N VAL A 112 -1.90 -4.04 5.64
CA VAL A 112 -0.43 -3.84 5.52
C VAL A 112 -0.11 -2.75 4.48
N GLY A 113 -0.81 -2.72 3.35
CA GLY A 113 -0.62 -1.71 2.30
C GLY A 113 -0.98 -0.30 2.77
N VAL A 114 -2.09 -0.15 3.48
CA VAL A 114 -2.54 1.15 4.03
C VAL A 114 -1.61 1.63 5.14
N ARG A 115 -1.10 0.73 5.99
CA ARG A 115 -0.06 1.06 6.98
C ARG A 115 1.23 1.54 6.32
N GLY A 116 1.65 0.91 5.23
CA GLY A 116 2.79 1.36 4.42
C GLY A 116 2.57 2.76 3.82
N LYS A 117 1.36 3.06 3.37
CA LYS A 117 0.96 4.38 2.88
C LYS A 117 1.00 5.43 4.00
N ALA A 118 0.48 5.14 5.19
CA ALA A 118 0.57 6.04 6.35
C ALA A 118 2.04 6.37 6.69
N ALA A 119 2.91 5.37 6.63
CA ALA A 119 4.35 5.56 6.83
C ALA A 119 4.98 6.47 5.77
N LEU A 120 4.56 6.36 4.49
CA LEU A 120 4.99 7.27 3.42
C LEU A 120 4.65 8.72 3.77
N TRP A 121 3.39 9.02 4.07
CA TRP A 121 2.94 10.38 4.36
C TRP A 121 3.68 10.96 5.58
N THR A 122 3.81 10.18 6.64
CA THR A 122 4.57 10.56 7.84
C THR A 122 6.05 10.81 7.54
N ALA A 123 6.67 10.01 6.67
CA ALA A 123 8.08 10.20 6.29
C ALA A 123 8.28 11.51 5.51
N LEU A 124 7.40 11.84 4.56
CA LEU A 124 7.45 13.09 3.80
C LEU A 124 7.24 14.30 4.73
N GLN A 125 6.29 14.23 5.66
CA GLN A 125 6.03 15.25 6.65
C GLN A 125 7.26 15.51 7.54
N ARG A 126 7.88 14.45 8.07
CA ARG A 126 9.08 14.53 8.91
C ARG A 126 10.31 15.04 8.18
N ALA A 127 10.38 14.81 6.87
CA ALA A 127 11.42 15.36 6.02
C ALA A 127 11.20 16.84 5.68
N ASN A 128 10.15 17.48 6.20
CA ASN A 128 9.75 18.86 5.90
C ASN A 128 9.67 19.11 4.38
N VAL A 129 9.10 18.15 3.67
CA VAL A 129 8.89 18.27 2.23
C VAL A 129 7.80 19.29 1.99
N SER A 130 8.17 20.40 1.35
CA SER A 130 7.23 21.46 0.97
C SER A 130 6.47 21.02 -0.28
N LEU A 131 5.14 20.97 -0.19
CA LEU A 131 4.23 20.57 -1.26
C LEU A 131 3.15 21.64 -1.42
N GLU A 132 2.76 21.91 -2.66
CA GLU A 132 1.63 22.76 -2.98
C GLU A 132 0.34 21.91 -3.00
N ASP A 133 -0.71 22.40 -2.35
CA ASP A 133 -2.05 21.78 -2.34
C ASP A 133 -2.09 20.30 -1.93
N VAL A 134 -1.14 19.84 -1.09
CA VAL A 134 -1.13 18.49 -0.52
C VAL A 134 -0.97 18.56 0.99
N ASP A 135 -2.03 18.18 1.70
CA ASP A 135 -2.03 18.07 3.15
C ASP A 135 -1.58 16.68 3.58
N LEU A 136 -0.28 16.56 3.91
CA LEU A 136 0.34 15.30 4.33
C LEU A 136 -0.19 14.81 5.68
N GLU A 137 -0.64 15.69 6.56
CA GLU A 137 -1.20 15.34 7.87
C GLU A 137 -2.58 14.70 7.68
N ALA A 138 -3.46 15.36 6.92
CA ALA A 138 -4.77 14.83 6.59
C ALA A 138 -4.68 13.47 5.87
N LEU A 139 -3.72 13.29 4.95
CA LEU A 139 -3.49 12.02 4.26
C LEU A 139 -3.00 10.91 5.22
N ALA A 140 -2.12 11.24 6.17
CA ALA A 140 -1.64 10.29 7.16
C ALA A 140 -2.76 9.87 8.13
N ASP A 141 -3.59 10.81 8.56
CA ASP A 141 -4.72 10.53 9.46
C ASP A 141 -5.83 9.75 8.75
N SER A 142 -6.15 10.10 7.51
CA SER A 142 -7.07 9.32 6.67
C SER A 142 -6.60 7.86 6.53
N ALA A 143 -5.30 7.65 6.33
CA ALA A 143 -4.75 6.29 6.23
C ALA A 143 -4.91 5.49 7.54
N LYS A 144 -4.80 6.13 8.72
CA LYS A 144 -5.05 5.47 10.01
C LYS A 144 -6.52 5.05 10.16
N VAL A 145 -7.45 5.91 9.75
CA VAL A 145 -8.89 5.59 9.76
C VAL A 145 -9.19 4.42 8.84
N GLN A 146 -8.66 4.44 7.61
CA GLN A 146 -8.81 3.35 6.66
C GLN A 146 -8.24 2.02 7.19
N GLU A 147 -7.08 2.06 7.87
CA GLU A 147 -6.48 0.88 8.50
C GLU A 147 -7.44 0.28 9.53
N ALA A 148 -8.02 1.09 10.41
CA ALA A 148 -8.95 0.65 11.43
C ALA A 148 -10.23 0.04 10.83
N GLU A 149 -10.81 0.66 9.80
CA GLU A 149 -11.99 0.15 9.11
C GLU A 149 -11.70 -1.19 8.40
N LEU A 150 -10.55 -1.29 7.72
CA LEU A 150 -10.12 -2.54 7.07
C LEU A 150 -9.88 -3.65 8.10
N ASP A 151 -9.36 -3.33 9.28
CA ASP A 151 -9.12 -4.32 10.33
C ASP A 151 -10.43 -4.88 10.90
N VAL A 152 -11.47 -4.07 11.03
CA VAL A 152 -12.82 -4.52 11.39
C VAL A 152 -13.37 -5.51 10.35
N LEU A 153 -13.25 -5.19 9.07
CA LEU A 153 -13.67 -6.08 7.97
C LEU A 153 -12.88 -7.40 7.96
N ARG A 154 -11.56 -7.32 8.18
CA ARG A 154 -10.66 -8.47 8.27
C ARG A 154 -11.05 -9.40 9.41
N LEU A 155 -11.30 -8.86 10.60
CA LEU A 155 -11.70 -9.64 11.78
C LEU A 155 -13.06 -10.32 11.57
N SER A 156 -14.00 -9.62 10.95
CA SER A 156 -15.30 -10.19 10.58
C SER A 156 -15.16 -11.35 9.59
N ALA A 157 -14.33 -11.16 8.55
CA ALA A 157 -14.05 -12.20 7.57
C ALA A 157 -13.36 -13.43 8.21
N ALA A 158 -12.41 -13.19 9.14
CA ALA A 158 -11.72 -14.26 9.86
C ALA A 158 -12.68 -15.05 10.75
N ALA A 159 -13.55 -14.37 11.50
CA ALA A 159 -14.57 -15.04 12.33
C ALA A 159 -15.48 -15.92 11.47
N ALA A 160 -15.97 -15.42 10.35
CA ALA A 160 -16.81 -16.20 9.42
C ALA A 160 -16.07 -17.39 8.76
N ALA A 161 -14.77 -17.23 8.46
CA ALA A 161 -13.96 -18.28 7.85
C ALA A 161 -13.67 -19.42 8.85
N PHE A 162 -13.35 -19.07 10.09
CA PHE A 162 -12.91 -20.04 11.11
C PHE A 162 -14.08 -20.73 11.82
N ALA A 163 -15.25 -20.08 11.98
CA ALA A 163 -16.44 -20.73 12.47
C ALA A 163 -16.85 -21.94 11.59
N ARG A 164 -16.80 -21.79 10.26
CA ARG A 164 -17.06 -22.88 9.32
C ARG A 164 -16.05 -24.03 9.41
N ALA A 165 -14.80 -23.73 9.79
CA ALA A 165 -13.78 -24.77 9.97
C ALA A 165 -14.01 -25.57 11.28
N ALA A 166 -14.52 -24.94 12.33
CA ALA A 166 -14.87 -25.60 13.60
C ALA A 166 -16.05 -26.57 13.45
N ASP A 167 -17.07 -26.21 12.67
CA ASP A 167 -18.23 -27.08 12.40
C ASP A 167 -17.84 -28.37 11.64
N PHE A 168 -16.85 -28.28 10.76
CA PHE A 168 -16.33 -29.45 10.03
C PHE A 168 -15.59 -30.44 10.95
N SER A 169 -14.94 -29.98 12.00
CA SER A 169 -14.19 -30.83 12.94
C SER A 169 -15.11 -31.57 13.93
N THR A 170 -16.28 -31.02 14.25
CA THR A 170 -17.26 -31.62 15.15
C THR A 170 -18.19 -32.61 14.45
N GLY A 171 -18.33 -32.54 13.10
CA GLY A 171 -19.21 -33.42 12.32
C GLY A 171 -18.60 -34.76 11.91
N GLN A 172 -17.30 -35.02 12.14
CA GLN A 172 -16.63 -36.30 11.77
C GLN A 172 -16.46 -37.28 12.93
N GLY A 173 -17.12 -37.06 14.07
CA GLY A 173 -16.96 -37.87 15.28
C GLY A 173 -18.10 -38.86 15.58
N VAL A 174 -19.01 -39.18 14.62
CA VAL A 174 -20.09 -40.16 14.85
C VAL A 174 -20.23 -41.07 13.63
N THR A 175 -19.42 -42.10 13.57
CA THR A 175 -19.78 -43.39 12.97
C THR A 175 -18.97 -44.49 13.64
#